data_44e5e3572c29d07a97402199bd693f58
#
_entry.id   44e5e3572c29d07a97402199bd693f58
#
_cell.length_a   1.000
_cell.length_b   1.000
_cell.length_c   1.000
_cell.angle_alpha   90.00
_cell.angle_beta   90.00
_cell.angle_gamma   90.00
#
_symmetry.space_group_name_H-M   'P 1'
#
loop_
_entity.id
_entity.type
_entity.pdbx_description
1 polymer ?
#
loop_
_entity_poly.entity_id
_entity_poly.type
_entity_poly.pdbx_seq_one_letter_code
_entity_poly.pdbx_strand_id
1 'polypeptide(L)'
;MLIVSAMLRGNTYGIITRRDSMGYPVQVDWQNPDQVQPQVVNGVKSYLIHGRTIMPEDMAHFRAFRMPGLDVGLSPIKFAATAINREAAIQAFSYGYFADAPSPKAVITSTEPIDAQQAEVLKKRILARLVGREPLVLGAGATYKPLSVSPEESQFLATQKLGVAEICRVFGVPPEMVAAEAGNSMTYSNVEQRGIDFLTYSIQPWLTKIENFISAMLPGGQHVRFDPSALLRTDIKSQMEATAIGIASKQVTPDEARAMRDMPPLTAAQKAILELVPLTVSPSGRPTVQPLGSALPIAQLEPGTQPAVVPPTGAPA
;
A
#
# COMPACT_ATOMS: atom_id res chain seq x y z
N MET A 1 -7.16 -9.52 8.05
CA MET A 1 -6.80 -10.97 7.93
C MET A 1 -7.14 -11.57 6.58
N LEU A 2 -8.39 -11.48 6.09
CA LEU A 2 -8.87 -12.12 4.86
C LEU A 2 -7.98 -11.81 3.63
N ILE A 3 -7.70 -10.52 3.36
CA ILE A 3 -6.87 -10.11 2.20
C ILE A 3 -5.45 -10.66 2.29
N VAL A 4 -4.82 -10.56 3.46
CA VAL A 4 -3.43 -11.02 3.64
C VAL A 4 -3.30 -12.52 3.39
N SER A 5 -4.20 -13.33 3.97
CA SER A 5 -4.22 -14.77 3.72
C SER A 5 -4.45 -15.10 2.25
N ALA A 6 -5.39 -14.40 1.59
CA ALA A 6 -5.68 -14.57 0.18
C ALA A 6 -4.49 -14.21 -0.72
N MET A 7 -3.80 -13.11 -0.43
CA MET A 7 -2.64 -12.66 -1.21
C MET A 7 -1.42 -13.56 -1.01
N LEU A 8 -1.19 -14.07 0.19
CA LEU A 8 -0.01 -14.91 0.47
C LEU A 8 -0.26 -16.40 0.15
N ARG A 9 -1.41 -16.92 0.55
CA ARG A 9 -1.74 -18.37 0.44
C ARG A 9 -2.73 -18.71 -0.66
N GLY A 10 -3.35 -17.71 -1.29
CA GLY A 10 -4.39 -17.92 -2.31
C GLY A 10 -5.73 -18.37 -1.75
N ASN A 11 -5.82 -18.61 -0.44
CA ASN A 11 -7.00 -19.10 0.25
C ASN A 11 -7.20 -18.40 1.58
N THR A 12 -8.46 -18.24 1.95
CA THR A 12 -8.84 -17.81 3.30
C THR A 12 -10.01 -18.67 3.75
N TYR A 13 -9.96 -19.13 4.98
CA TYR A 13 -10.95 -20.03 5.59
C TYR A 13 -11.56 -19.39 6.81
N GLY A 14 -12.88 -19.47 6.94
CA GLY A 14 -13.60 -19.00 8.11
C GLY A 14 -14.66 -20.00 8.52
N ILE A 15 -14.67 -20.37 9.80
CA ILE A 15 -15.70 -21.24 10.35
C ILE A 15 -16.94 -20.40 10.66
N ILE A 16 -18.08 -20.79 10.14
CA ILE A 16 -19.36 -20.15 10.45
C ILE A 16 -19.81 -20.66 11.81
N THR A 17 -19.67 -19.84 12.84
CA THR A 17 -19.96 -20.23 14.23
C THR A 17 -21.38 -19.89 14.65
N ARG A 18 -22.01 -18.92 13.99
CA ARG A 18 -23.38 -18.52 14.28
C ARG A 18 -24.13 -18.15 13.02
N ARG A 19 -25.40 -18.58 12.95
CA ARG A 19 -26.34 -18.24 11.88
C ARG A 19 -27.56 -17.55 12.47
N ASP A 20 -28.24 -16.75 11.65
CA ASP A 20 -29.54 -16.19 12.00
C ASP A 20 -30.67 -17.22 11.87
N SER A 21 -31.89 -16.79 12.15
CA SER A 21 -33.10 -17.63 12.02
C SER A 21 -33.41 -18.07 10.60
N MET A 22 -32.84 -17.39 9.60
CA MET A 22 -32.99 -17.69 8.17
C MET A 22 -31.83 -18.54 7.63
N GLY A 23 -30.83 -18.88 8.47
CA GLY A 23 -29.69 -19.70 8.10
C GLY A 23 -28.48 -18.93 7.56
N TYR A 24 -28.54 -17.60 7.49
CA TYR A 24 -27.41 -16.81 7.02
C TYR A 24 -26.32 -16.65 8.08
N PRO A 25 -25.03 -16.63 7.69
CA PRO A 25 -23.93 -16.44 8.60
C PRO A 25 -23.99 -15.07 9.31
N VAL A 26 -23.96 -15.09 10.64
CA VAL A 26 -23.88 -13.88 11.47
C VAL A 26 -22.48 -13.69 12.01
N GLN A 27 -21.77 -14.80 12.24
CA GLN A 27 -20.41 -14.77 12.75
C GLN A 27 -19.54 -15.78 12.02
N VAL A 28 -18.38 -15.32 11.59
CA VAL A 28 -17.36 -16.14 10.90
C VAL A 28 -16.02 -15.96 11.61
N ASP A 29 -15.47 -17.05 12.10
CA ASP A 29 -14.17 -17.07 12.77
C ASP A 29 -13.07 -17.45 11.78
N TRP A 30 -12.25 -16.46 11.40
CA TRP A 30 -11.21 -16.65 10.40
C TRP A 30 -10.05 -17.47 10.93
N GLN A 31 -9.68 -18.51 10.19
CA GLN A 31 -8.66 -19.48 10.54
C GLN A 31 -7.33 -19.19 9.82
N ASN A 32 -6.23 -19.64 10.42
CA ASN A 32 -4.94 -19.64 9.74
C ASN A 32 -4.96 -20.64 8.58
N PRO A 33 -4.73 -20.21 7.33
CA PRO A 33 -4.77 -21.10 6.17
C PRO A 33 -3.83 -22.30 6.26
N ASP A 34 -2.70 -22.16 6.96
CA ASP A 34 -1.72 -23.24 7.12
C ASP A 34 -2.18 -24.36 8.07
N GLN A 35 -3.25 -24.11 8.84
CA GLN A 35 -3.84 -25.09 9.76
C GLN A 35 -5.08 -25.77 9.19
N VAL A 36 -5.53 -25.35 8.01
CA VAL A 36 -6.72 -25.90 7.35
C VAL A 36 -6.28 -26.83 6.23
N GLN A 37 -6.68 -28.09 6.31
CA GLN A 37 -6.43 -29.09 5.29
C GLN A 37 -7.73 -29.45 4.57
N PRO A 38 -7.95 -28.95 3.35
CA PRO A 38 -9.05 -29.41 2.52
C PRO A 38 -8.87 -30.87 2.14
N GLN A 39 -9.90 -31.65 2.32
CA GLN A 39 -9.90 -33.08 2.01
C GLN A 39 -11.23 -33.50 1.39
N VAL A 40 -11.23 -34.64 0.71
CA VAL A 40 -12.45 -35.27 0.20
C VAL A 40 -12.61 -36.59 0.92
N VAL A 41 -13.68 -36.71 1.71
CA VAL A 41 -14.02 -37.94 2.44
C VAL A 41 -15.31 -38.50 1.87
N ASN A 42 -15.26 -39.71 1.36
CA ASN A 42 -16.42 -40.38 0.72
C ASN A 42 -17.08 -39.55 -0.40
N GLY A 43 -16.27 -38.82 -1.19
CA GLY A 43 -16.76 -37.96 -2.27
C GLY A 43 -17.31 -36.61 -1.80
N VAL A 44 -17.34 -36.34 -0.51
CA VAL A 44 -17.79 -35.08 0.07
C VAL A 44 -16.55 -34.22 0.45
N LYS A 45 -16.53 -32.98 0.01
CA LYS A 45 -15.51 -32.03 0.43
C LYS A 45 -15.67 -31.74 1.91
N SER A 46 -14.57 -31.68 2.63
CA SER A 46 -14.54 -31.30 4.03
C SER A 46 -13.20 -30.62 4.35
N TYR A 47 -13.12 -30.03 5.54
CA TYR A 47 -11.94 -29.30 5.98
C TYR A 47 -11.50 -29.83 7.34
N LEU A 48 -10.27 -30.31 7.43
CA LEU A 48 -9.70 -30.75 8.70
C LEU A 48 -8.97 -29.57 9.37
N ILE A 49 -9.38 -29.23 10.59
CA ILE A 49 -8.81 -28.14 11.40
C ILE A 49 -8.63 -28.64 12.82
N HIS A 50 -7.39 -28.66 13.32
CA HIS A 50 -7.09 -29.14 14.68
C HIS A 50 -7.73 -30.51 15.05
N GLY A 51 -7.74 -31.41 14.08
CA GLY A 51 -8.32 -32.74 14.26
C GLY A 51 -9.86 -32.79 14.18
N ARG A 52 -10.53 -31.68 13.91
CA ARG A 52 -11.99 -31.63 13.68
C ARG A 52 -12.28 -31.50 12.20
N THR A 53 -13.24 -32.28 11.73
CA THR A 53 -13.75 -32.17 10.36
C THR A 53 -14.91 -31.18 10.33
N ILE A 54 -14.76 -30.14 9.52
CA ILE A 54 -15.78 -29.11 9.27
C ILE A 54 -16.38 -29.37 7.90
N MET A 55 -17.69 -29.32 7.79
CA MET A 55 -18.41 -29.54 6.55
C MET A 55 -18.40 -28.28 5.67
N PRO A 56 -18.57 -28.38 4.35
CA PRO A 56 -18.52 -27.25 3.44
C PRO A 56 -19.55 -26.15 3.74
N GLU A 57 -20.72 -26.54 4.24
CA GLU A 57 -21.79 -25.61 4.64
C GLU A 57 -21.39 -24.70 5.80
N ASP A 58 -20.52 -25.17 6.71
CA ASP A 58 -20.03 -24.40 7.85
C ASP A 58 -18.67 -23.74 7.60
N MET A 59 -18.20 -23.77 6.35
CA MET A 59 -16.93 -23.21 5.96
C MET A 59 -17.09 -22.10 4.92
N ALA A 60 -16.77 -20.87 5.30
CA ALA A 60 -16.59 -19.76 4.38
C ALA A 60 -15.19 -19.85 3.75
N HIS A 61 -15.09 -20.39 2.54
CA HIS A 61 -13.83 -20.57 1.84
C HIS A 61 -13.70 -19.58 0.68
N PHE A 62 -12.89 -18.55 0.86
CA PHE A 62 -12.51 -17.61 -0.19
C PHE A 62 -11.28 -18.12 -0.95
N ARG A 63 -11.38 -18.22 -2.28
CA ARG A 63 -10.32 -18.64 -3.20
C ARG A 63 -9.96 -17.49 -4.12
N ALA A 64 -8.75 -16.94 -3.98
CA ALA A 64 -8.30 -15.76 -4.73
C ALA A 64 -8.15 -16.02 -6.23
N PHE A 65 -7.46 -17.11 -6.57
CA PHE A 65 -7.24 -17.55 -7.96
C PHE A 65 -7.76 -18.97 -8.11
N ARG A 66 -8.88 -19.08 -8.85
CA ARG A 66 -9.53 -20.38 -9.09
C ARG A 66 -8.98 -21.00 -10.36
N MET A 67 -8.70 -22.28 -10.31
CA MET A 67 -8.35 -23.09 -11.46
C MET A 67 -9.32 -24.27 -11.55
N PRO A 68 -9.85 -24.59 -12.74
CA PRO A 68 -10.69 -25.76 -12.93
C PRO A 68 -9.99 -27.03 -12.42
N GLY A 69 -10.72 -27.88 -11.73
CA GLY A 69 -10.19 -29.14 -11.16
C GLY A 69 -9.43 -29.01 -9.85
N LEU A 70 -9.21 -27.79 -9.33
CA LEU A 70 -8.62 -27.57 -8.00
C LEU A 70 -9.65 -27.11 -7.00
N ASP A 71 -9.63 -27.75 -5.83
CA ASP A 71 -10.51 -27.40 -4.72
C ASP A 71 -10.02 -26.21 -3.90
N VAL A 72 -8.75 -25.85 -4.08
CA VAL A 72 -8.07 -24.74 -3.41
C VAL A 72 -7.68 -23.66 -4.41
N GLY A 73 -7.57 -22.43 -3.93
CA GLY A 73 -7.03 -21.32 -4.71
C GLY A 73 -5.51 -21.43 -4.84
N LEU A 74 -4.98 -20.94 -5.95
CA LEU A 74 -3.54 -20.90 -6.18
C LEU A 74 -2.89 -19.86 -5.28
N SER A 75 -1.79 -20.24 -4.63
CA SER A 75 -0.96 -19.33 -3.84
C SER A 75 -0.05 -18.51 -4.75
N PRO A 76 -0.09 -17.17 -4.71
CA PRO A 76 0.84 -16.31 -5.44
C PRO A 76 2.30 -16.60 -5.08
N ILE A 77 2.60 -16.83 -3.79
CA ILE A 77 3.95 -17.17 -3.33
C ILE A 77 4.41 -18.50 -3.92
N LYS A 78 3.54 -19.52 -3.93
CA LYS A 78 3.89 -20.83 -4.50
C LYS A 78 4.12 -20.73 -6.01
N PHE A 79 3.33 -19.90 -6.70
CA PHE A 79 3.52 -19.64 -8.12
C PHE A 79 4.82 -18.90 -8.41
N ALA A 80 5.18 -17.93 -7.58
CA ALA A 80 6.41 -17.14 -7.69
C ALA A 80 7.61 -17.78 -6.97
N ALA A 81 7.51 -19.02 -6.48
CA ALA A 81 8.54 -19.64 -5.62
C ALA A 81 9.93 -19.62 -6.25
N THR A 82 10.04 -19.84 -7.56
CA THR A 82 11.33 -19.80 -8.29
C THR A 82 11.95 -18.41 -8.24
N ALA A 83 11.17 -17.36 -8.48
CA ALA A 83 11.66 -15.98 -8.44
C ALA A 83 12.06 -15.57 -7.01
N ILE A 84 11.24 -15.92 -6.03
CA ILE A 84 11.50 -15.62 -4.61
C ILE A 84 12.75 -16.37 -4.12
N ASN A 85 12.89 -17.66 -4.43
CA ASN A 85 14.05 -18.46 -4.02
C ASN A 85 15.33 -17.98 -4.71
N ARG A 86 15.26 -17.57 -5.97
CA ARG A 86 16.38 -16.97 -6.69
C ARG A 86 16.85 -15.69 -5.98
N GLU A 87 15.91 -14.80 -5.64
CA GLU A 87 16.24 -13.56 -4.95
C GLU A 87 16.84 -13.82 -3.57
N ALA A 88 16.28 -14.76 -2.81
CA ALA A 88 16.83 -15.17 -1.52
C ALA A 88 18.26 -15.73 -1.67
N ALA A 89 18.55 -16.51 -2.71
CA ALA A 89 19.90 -17.02 -3.00
C ALA A 89 20.88 -15.89 -3.37
N ILE A 90 20.43 -14.90 -4.17
CA ILE A 90 21.22 -13.71 -4.53
C ILE A 90 21.56 -12.91 -3.27
N GLN A 91 20.58 -12.69 -2.38
CA GLN A 91 20.79 -11.98 -1.12
C GLN A 91 21.75 -12.73 -0.18
N ALA A 92 21.60 -14.05 -0.06
CA ALA A 92 22.50 -14.89 0.73
C ALA A 92 23.94 -14.85 0.19
N PHE A 93 24.11 -14.95 -1.14
CA PHE A 93 25.40 -14.80 -1.79
C PHE A 93 26.00 -13.40 -1.54
N SER A 94 25.19 -12.35 -1.70
CA SER A 94 25.61 -10.97 -1.41
C SER A 94 26.10 -10.80 0.02
N TYR A 95 25.31 -11.30 0.97
CA TYR A 95 25.69 -11.24 2.38
C TYR A 95 27.02 -11.97 2.63
N GLY A 96 27.19 -13.20 2.14
CA GLY A 96 28.45 -13.94 2.28
C GLY A 96 29.63 -13.23 1.61
N TYR A 97 29.41 -12.69 0.41
CA TYR A 97 30.45 -11.96 -0.31
C TYR A 97 30.92 -10.69 0.43
N PHE A 98 30.01 -9.93 1.02
CA PHE A 98 30.37 -8.70 1.75
C PHE A 98 30.76 -8.94 3.21
N ALA A 99 30.25 -9.99 3.87
CA ALA A 99 30.55 -10.31 5.26
C ALA A 99 31.85 -11.14 5.44
N ASP A 100 32.03 -12.17 4.58
CA ASP A 100 33.08 -13.16 4.76
C ASP A 100 34.24 -13.01 3.77
N ALA A 101 34.06 -12.27 2.67
CA ALA A 101 35.14 -12.09 1.71
C ALA A 101 36.08 -10.97 2.16
N PRO A 102 37.31 -11.29 2.53
CA PRO A 102 38.38 -10.33 2.48
C PRO A 102 38.72 -10.07 1.00
N SER A 103 37.80 -9.46 0.27
CA SER A 103 38.17 -8.92 -1.05
C SER A 103 39.27 -7.91 -0.80
N PRO A 104 40.49 -8.14 -1.28
CA PRO A 104 41.57 -7.18 -1.09
C PRO A 104 41.07 -5.88 -1.77
N LYS A 105 40.85 -4.84 -0.97
CA LYS A 105 40.42 -3.54 -1.49
C LYS A 105 41.44 -2.90 -2.42
N ALA A 106 42.64 -3.47 -2.48
CA ALA A 106 43.70 -3.02 -3.36
C ALA A 106 44.75 -4.13 -3.53
N VAL A 107 45.39 -4.17 -4.67
CA VAL A 107 46.56 -4.99 -4.95
C VAL A 107 47.77 -4.09 -4.97
N ILE A 108 48.83 -4.54 -4.24
CA ILE A 108 50.13 -3.89 -4.27
C ILE A 108 51.04 -4.77 -5.06
N THR A 109 51.51 -4.28 -6.18
CA THR A 109 52.50 -4.94 -7.02
C THR A 109 53.86 -4.29 -6.80
N SER A 110 54.93 -5.10 -6.67
CA SER A 110 56.31 -4.63 -6.65
C SER A 110 57.01 -5.12 -7.89
N THR A 111 57.86 -4.28 -8.47
CA THR A 111 58.75 -4.63 -9.60
C THR A 111 59.92 -5.45 -9.15
N GLU A 112 60.30 -5.40 -7.86
CA GLU A 112 61.36 -6.20 -7.27
C GLU A 112 60.78 -7.40 -6.51
N PRO A 113 61.46 -8.57 -6.49
CA PRO A 113 61.03 -9.71 -5.72
C PRO A 113 61.07 -9.37 -4.23
N ILE A 114 59.93 -9.54 -3.56
CA ILE A 114 59.75 -9.29 -2.13
C ILE A 114 59.73 -10.65 -1.40
N ASP A 115 60.57 -10.79 -0.35
CA ASP A 115 60.52 -11.95 0.53
C ASP A 115 59.25 -11.95 1.39
N ALA A 116 58.80 -13.14 1.82
CA ALA A 116 57.56 -13.34 2.59
C ALA A 116 57.52 -12.48 3.87
N GLN A 117 58.67 -12.30 4.56
CA GLN A 117 58.77 -11.45 5.74
C GLN A 117 58.57 -9.96 5.41
N GLN A 118 59.18 -9.51 4.32
CA GLN A 118 59.02 -8.12 3.82
C GLN A 118 57.59 -7.83 3.38
N ALA A 119 56.92 -8.79 2.74
CA ALA A 119 55.53 -8.69 2.36
C ALA A 119 54.59 -8.53 3.58
N GLU A 120 54.83 -9.28 4.65
CA GLU A 120 54.06 -9.20 5.91
C GLU A 120 54.24 -7.85 6.62
N VAL A 121 55.48 -7.34 6.67
CA VAL A 121 55.79 -6.02 7.25
C VAL A 121 55.13 -4.90 6.43
N LEU A 122 55.17 -5.00 5.10
CA LEU A 122 54.55 -4.03 4.20
C LEU A 122 53.02 -4.03 4.37
N LYS A 123 52.39 -5.22 4.43
CA LYS A 123 50.96 -5.39 4.69
C LYS A 123 50.54 -4.75 6.01
N LYS A 124 51.26 -5.00 7.10
CA LYS A 124 50.98 -4.41 8.43
C LYS A 124 51.07 -2.88 8.42
N ARG A 125 52.11 -2.33 7.78
CA ARG A 125 52.28 -0.86 7.66
C ARG A 125 51.18 -0.21 6.87
N ILE A 126 50.74 -0.80 5.77
CA ILE A 126 49.68 -0.30 4.92
C ILE A 126 48.36 -0.35 5.65
N LEU A 127 48.01 -1.45 6.31
CA LEU A 127 46.79 -1.57 7.10
C LEU A 127 46.73 -0.54 8.23
N ALA A 128 47.85 -0.33 8.96
CA ALA A 128 47.88 0.69 10.02
C ALA A 128 47.66 2.11 9.53
N ARG A 129 48.16 2.49 8.36
CA ARG A 129 47.98 3.81 7.76
C ARG A 129 46.61 4.02 7.12
N LEU A 130 46.06 2.96 6.54
CA LEU A 130 44.67 3.02 5.99
C LEU A 130 43.63 3.25 7.11
N VAL A 131 43.86 2.66 8.28
CA VAL A 131 43.01 2.92 9.47
C VAL A 131 43.15 4.36 9.96
N GLY A 132 44.42 4.89 9.95
CA GLY A 132 44.73 6.26 10.38
C GLY A 132 44.35 7.38 9.37
N ARG A 133 43.89 7.03 8.18
CA ARG A 133 43.66 7.98 7.06
C ARG A 133 44.90 8.81 6.68
N GLU A 134 46.08 8.30 6.95
CA GLU A 134 47.34 8.96 6.59
C GLU A 134 47.71 8.69 5.13
N PRO A 135 48.45 9.64 4.48
CA PRO A 135 48.91 9.43 3.10
C PRO A 135 49.83 8.22 3.01
N LEU A 136 49.55 7.35 2.03
CA LEU A 136 50.33 6.14 1.80
C LEU A 136 51.53 6.47 0.92
N VAL A 137 52.72 6.39 1.49
CA VAL A 137 53.97 6.52 0.73
C VAL A 137 54.52 5.12 0.43
N LEU A 138 54.59 4.78 -0.84
CA LEU A 138 55.12 3.51 -1.35
C LEU A 138 56.60 3.71 -1.73
N GLY A 139 57.40 2.70 -1.48
CA GLY A 139 58.82 2.69 -1.92
C GLY A 139 58.95 2.57 -3.46
N ALA A 140 60.14 2.82 -3.98
CA ALA A 140 60.44 2.68 -5.40
C ALA A 140 60.05 1.29 -5.92
N GLY A 141 59.29 1.25 -6.98
CA GLY A 141 58.85 0.00 -7.62
C GLY A 141 57.54 -0.61 -7.07
N ALA A 142 56.93 -0.05 -6.03
CA ALA A 142 55.64 -0.51 -5.55
C ALA A 142 54.49 0.34 -6.14
N THR A 143 53.53 -0.32 -6.71
CA THR A 143 52.31 0.32 -7.27
C THR A 143 51.07 -0.12 -6.50
N TYR A 144 50.29 0.86 -6.03
CA TYR A 144 49.01 0.62 -5.40
C TYR A 144 47.91 0.70 -6.45
N LYS A 145 47.18 -0.39 -6.68
CA LYS A 145 46.05 -0.44 -7.55
C LYS A 145 44.82 -0.67 -6.69
N PRO A 146 43.93 0.34 -6.50
CA PRO A 146 42.65 0.08 -5.88
C PRO A 146 41.87 -0.84 -6.80
N LEU A 147 41.27 -1.88 -6.25
CA LEU A 147 40.26 -2.67 -6.96
C LEU A 147 38.99 -1.83 -6.99
N SER A 148 38.74 -1.19 -8.11
CA SER A 148 37.47 -0.52 -8.37
C SER A 148 36.36 -1.56 -8.51
N VAL A 149 35.12 -1.14 -8.25
CA VAL A 149 33.92 -1.95 -8.49
C VAL A 149 34.03 -2.61 -9.86
N SER A 150 34.01 -3.93 -9.87
CA SER A 150 34.16 -4.67 -11.13
C SER A 150 32.88 -4.52 -11.97
N PRO A 151 32.92 -4.69 -13.32
CA PRO A 151 31.73 -4.75 -14.14
C PRO A 151 30.71 -5.79 -13.65
N GLU A 152 31.18 -6.86 -13.02
CA GLU A 152 30.35 -7.92 -12.42
C GLU A 152 29.56 -7.40 -11.21
N GLU A 153 30.13 -6.51 -10.39
CA GLU A 153 29.40 -5.87 -9.27
C GLU A 153 28.31 -4.92 -9.77
N SER A 154 28.53 -4.22 -10.87
CA SER A 154 27.50 -3.39 -11.51
C SER A 154 26.35 -4.23 -12.08
N GLN A 155 26.67 -5.38 -12.69
CA GLN A 155 25.67 -6.34 -13.17
C GLN A 155 24.88 -6.96 -12.01
N PHE A 156 25.56 -7.21 -10.88
CA PHE A 156 24.91 -7.73 -9.68
C PHE A 156 23.84 -6.76 -9.14
N LEU A 157 24.15 -5.46 -9.07
CA LEU A 157 23.18 -4.44 -8.64
C LEU A 157 21.99 -4.35 -9.60
N ALA A 158 22.23 -4.48 -10.91
CA ALA A 158 21.15 -4.52 -11.91
C ALA A 158 20.26 -5.76 -11.72
N THR A 159 20.86 -6.91 -11.40
CA THR A 159 20.13 -8.16 -11.13
C THR A 159 19.26 -8.06 -9.87
N GLN A 160 19.75 -7.43 -8.81
CA GLN A 160 18.96 -7.18 -7.59
C GLN A 160 17.72 -6.30 -7.90
N LYS A 161 17.89 -5.23 -8.68
CA LYS A 161 16.76 -4.38 -9.09
C LYS A 161 15.71 -5.16 -9.88
N LEU A 162 16.15 -6.05 -10.77
CA LEU A 162 15.25 -6.91 -11.53
C LEU A 162 14.46 -7.86 -10.63
N GLY A 163 15.10 -8.44 -9.60
CA GLY A 163 14.46 -9.32 -8.63
C GLY A 163 13.32 -8.64 -7.88
N VAL A 164 13.55 -7.41 -7.39
CA VAL A 164 12.51 -6.62 -6.74
C VAL A 164 11.33 -6.36 -7.68
N ALA A 165 11.61 -5.97 -8.93
CA ALA A 165 10.56 -5.71 -9.92
C ALA A 165 9.73 -6.97 -10.26
N GLU A 166 10.35 -8.16 -10.28
CA GLU A 166 9.64 -9.43 -10.48
C GLU A 166 8.68 -9.74 -9.31
N ILE A 167 9.14 -9.58 -8.08
CA ILE A 167 8.30 -9.79 -6.90
C ILE A 167 7.13 -8.78 -6.90
N CYS A 168 7.41 -7.52 -7.16
CA CYS A 168 6.37 -6.49 -7.30
C CYS A 168 5.32 -6.86 -8.35
N ARG A 169 5.74 -7.41 -9.49
CA ARG A 169 4.84 -7.85 -10.56
C ARG A 169 3.90 -8.99 -10.13
N VAL A 170 4.37 -9.91 -9.30
CA VAL A 170 3.56 -11.02 -8.79
C VAL A 170 2.40 -10.50 -7.93
N PHE A 171 2.64 -9.47 -7.12
CA PHE A 171 1.62 -8.87 -6.27
C PHE A 171 0.87 -7.70 -6.91
N GLY A 172 1.26 -7.29 -8.11
CA GLY A 172 0.67 -6.14 -8.80
C GLY A 172 1.00 -4.80 -8.13
N VAL A 173 2.11 -4.72 -7.38
CA VAL A 173 2.54 -3.49 -6.70
C VAL A 173 3.54 -2.76 -7.60
N PRO A 174 3.35 -1.47 -7.92
CA PRO A 174 4.35 -0.70 -8.65
C PRO A 174 5.66 -0.62 -7.86
N PRO A 175 6.83 -0.88 -8.51
CA PRO A 175 8.13 -0.87 -7.83
C PRO A 175 8.44 0.45 -7.13
N GLU A 176 7.94 1.56 -7.65
CA GLU A 176 8.12 2.89 -7.09
C GLU A 176 7.45 3.07 -5.72
N MET A 177 6.35 2.35 -5.46
CA MET A 177 5.66 2.40 -4.17
C MET A 177 6.42 1.70 -3.05
N VAL A 178 7.34 0.79 -3.40
CA VAL A 178 8.25 0.13 -2.45
C VAL A 178 9.65 0.74 -2.46
N ALA A 179 9.79 1.95 -3.02
CA ALA A 179 11.05 2.68 -3.14
C ALA A 179 12.16 1.90 -3.88
N ALA A 180 11.79 0.96 -4.77
CA ALA A 180 12.73 0.15 -5.53
C ALA A 180 13.39 0.91 -6.69
N GLU A 181 12.75 1.96 -7.17
CA GLU A 181 13.28 2.86 -8.21
C GLU A 181 13.12 4.31 -7.78
N ALA A 182 14.21 4.91 -7.33
CA ALA A 182 14.32 6.36 -7.13
C ALA A 182 14.95 6.97 -8.39
N GLY A 183 14.17 7.12 -9.46
CA GLY A 183 14.74 7.66 -10.68
C GLY A 183 13.74 8.19 -11.67
N ASN A 184 13.20 9.33 -11.39
CA ASN A 184 12.81 10.40 -12.32
C ASN A 184 12.14 11.49 -11.47
N SER A 185 12.39 12.77 -11.76
CA SER A 185 11.74 13.89 -11.06
C SER A 185 10.22 13.69 -11.15
N MET A 186 9.61 13.26 -10.05
CA MET A 186 8.18 13.01 -10.00
C MET A 186 7.46 14.35 -9.88
N THR A 187 6.68 14.70 -10.89
CA THR A 187 5.72 15.79 -10.80
C THR A 187 4.53 15.33 -9.97
N TYR A 188 3.92 16.20 -9.18
CA TYR A 188 2.78 15.87 -8.30
C TYR A 188 1.63 15.17 -9.06
N SER A 189 1.33 15.60 -10.29
CA SER A 189 0.31 14.98 -11.14
C SER A 189 0.62 13.52 -11.50
N ASN A 190 1.89 13.17 -11.63
CA ASN A 190 2.28 11.78 -11.91
C ASN A 190 2.10 10.86 -10.69
N VAL A 191 2.27 11.39 -9.48
CA VAL A 191 2.08 10.63 -8.23
C VAL A 191 0.59 10.31 -8.02
N GLU A 192 -0.27 11.27 -8.28
CA GLU A 192 -1.73 11.09 -8.18
C GLU A 192 -2.23 10.04 -9.20
N GLN A 193 -1.84 10.19 -10.47
CA GLN A 193 -2.24 9.25 -11.51
C GLN A 193 -1.79 7.82 -11.19
N ARG A 194 -0.57 7.63 -10.67
CA ARG A 194 -0.08 6.31 -10.22
C ARG A 194 -0.87 5.74 -9.05
N GLY A 195 -1.32 6.60 -8.13
CA GLY A 195 -2.23 6.19 -7.05
C GLY A 195 -3.55 5.65 -7.58
N ILE A 196 -4.14 6.34 -8.57
CA ILE A 196 -5.36 5.91 -9.26
C ILE A 196 -5.14 4.60 -10.01
N ASP A 197 -4.04 4.49 -10.76
CA ASP A 197 -3.68 3.29 -11.52
C ASP A 197 -3.49 2.08 -10.58
N PHE A 198 -2.79 2.25 -9.47
CA PHE A 198 -2.59 1.21 -8.47
C PHE A 198 -3.93 0.77 -7.85
N LEU A 199 -4.79 1.73 -7.51
CA LEU A 199 -6.13 1.40 -7.02
C LEU A 199 -6.92 0.63 -8.07
N THR A 200 -6.95 1.12 -9.31
CA THR A 200 -7.79 0.56 -10.38
C THR A 200 -7.33 -0.83 -10.84
N TYR A 201 -6.03 -1.00 -11.06
CA TYR A 201 -5.51 -2.22 -11.68
C TYR A 201 -5.03 -3.25 -10.65
N SER A 202 -4.59 -2.83 -9.47
CA SER A 202 -4.03 -3.75 -8.47
C SER A 202 -5.00 -4.05 -7.34
N ILE A 203 -5.60 -3.04 -6.74
CA ILE A 203 -6.43 -3.19 -5.53
C ILE A 203 -7.89 -3.52 -5.89
N GLN A 204 -8.51 -2.79 -6.82
CA GLN A 204 -9.93 -2.94 -7.15
C GLN A 204 -10.34 -4.39 -7.51
N PRO A 205 -9.56 -5.16 -8.27
CA PRO A 205 -9.89 -6.57 -8.55
C PRO A 205 -10.00 -7.42 -7.28
N TRP A 206 -9.16 -7.13 -6.26
CA TRP A 206 -9.23 -7.81 -4.97
C TRP A 206 -10.45 -7.41 -4.16
N LEU A 207 -10.74 -6.11 -4.10
CA LEU A 207 -11.91 -5.59 -3.41
C LEU A 207 -13.19 -6.19 -3.99
N THR A 208 -13.34 -6.16 -5.31
CA THR A 208 -14.52 -6.72 -5.99
C THR A 208 -14.70 -8.22 -5.73
N LYS A 209 -13.61 -9.01 -5.72
CA LYS A 209 -13.70 -10.44 -5.39
C LYS A 209 -14.17 -10.66 -3.96
N ILE A 210 -13.70 -9.86 -3.01
CA ILE A 210 -14.08 -9.95 -1.60
C ILE A 210 -15.50 -9.46 -1.38
N GLU A 211 -15.90 -8.36 -2.01
CA GLU A 211 -17.28 -7.85 -2.00
C GLU A 211 -18.26 -8.93 -2.45
N ASN A 212 -17.99 -9.55 -3.59
CA ASN A 212 -18.82 -10.63 -4.13
C ASN A 212 -18.86 -11.84 -3.20
N PHE A 213 -17.73 -12.20 -2.60
CA PHE A 213 -17.66 -13.32 -1.67
C PHE A 213 -18.47 -13.08 -0.39
N ILE A 214 -18.32 -11.90 0.22
CA ILE A 214 -19.07 -11.56 1.44
C ILE A 214 -20.54 -11.36 1.11
N SER A 215 -20.86 -10.66 0.02
CA SER A 215 -22.25 -10.43 -0.41
C SER A 215 -23.01 -11.74 -0.67
N ALA A 216 -22.33 -12.77 -1.17
CA ALA A 216 -22.94 -14.08 -1.37
C ALA A 216 -23.34 -14.78 -0.05
N MET A 217 -22.80 -14.34 1.09
CA MET A 217 -23.15 -14.86 2.42
C MET A 217 -24.25 -14.07 3.12
N LEU A 218 -24.67 -12.93 2.55
CA LEU A 218 -25.70 -12.05 3.13
C LEU A 218 -27.11 -12.42 2.62
N PRO A 219 -28.16 -12.03 3.35
CA PRO A 219 -29.54 -12.14 2.89
C PRO A 219 -29.77 -11.41 1.55
N GLY A 220 -30.71 -11.91 0.76
CA GLY A 220 -31.04 -11.34 -0.54
C GLY A 220 -31.32 -9.84 -0.49
N GLY A 221 -30.74 -9.08 -1.43
CA GLY A 221 -30.83 -7.62 -1.51
C GLY A 221 -29.77 -6.86 -0.71
N GLN A 222 -29.01 -7.54 0.14
CA GLN A 222 -27.85 -6.92 0.83
C GLN A 222 -26.58 -7.19 0.08
N HIS A 223 -25.69 -6.21 0.07
CA HIS A 223 -24.36 -6.33 -0.53
C HIS A 223 -23.35 -5.52 0.28
N VAL A 224 -22.09 -5.95 0.22
CA VAL A 224 -20.95 -5.23 0.78
C VAL A 224 -20.25 -4.50 -0.35
N ARG A 225 -19.87 -3.26 -0.11
CA ARG A 225 -19.05 -2.46 -1.01
C ARG A 225 -17.97 -1.75 -0.20
N PHE A 226 -16.73 -1.84 -0.69
CA PHE A 226 -15.64 -1.04 -0.15
C PHE A 226 -15.69 0.38 -0.72
N ASP A 227 -15.39 1.35 0.10
CA ASP A 227 -15.20 2.73 -0.33
C ASP A 227 -13.70 3.02 -0.50
N PRO A 228 -13.19 3.05 -1.74
CA PRO A 228 -11.78 3.35 -2.00
C PRO A 228 -11.46 4.84 -1.96
N SER A 229 -12.44 5.72 -1.77
CA SER A 229 -12.26 7.18 -1.81
C SER A 229 -11.25 7.66 -0.76
N ALA A 230 -11.09 6.92 0.34
CA ALA A 230 -10.09 7.21 1.37
C ALA A 230 -8.65 7.15 0.84
N LEU A 231 -8.36 6.32 -0.17
CA LEU A 231 -7.04 6.21 -0.80
C LEU A 231 -6.78 7.35 -1.80
N LEU A 232 -7.86 7.95 -2.33
CA LEU A 232 -7.80 9.03 -3.31
C LEU A 232 -7.90 10.42 -2.69
N ARG A 233 -7.89 10.52 -1.36
CA ARG A 233 -8.04 11.79 -0.61
C ARG A 233 -6.91 12.81 -0.83
N THR A 234 -5.94 12.52 -1.66
CA THR A 234 -4.78 13.41 -1.89
C THR A 234 -5.14 14.71 -2.62
N ASP A 235 -6.24 14.78 -3.36
CA ASP A 235 -6.70 16.02 -3.99
C ASP A 235 -8.07 16.47 -3.50
N ILE A 236 -8.07 17.21 -2.39
CA ILE A 236 -9.24 17.86 -1.81
C ILE A 236 -9.93 18.79 -2.85
N LYS A 237 -9.14 19.39 -3.75
CA LYS A 237 -9.63 20.31 -4.76
C LYS A 237 -10.47 19.58 -5.82
N SER A 238 -9.97 18.51 -6.42
CA SER A 238 -10.69 17.71 -7.41
C SER A 238 -11.95 17.08 -6.82
N GLN A 239 -11.90 16.64 -5.56
CA GLN A 239 -13.09 16.15 -4.86
C GLN A 239 -14.14 17.25 -4.64
N MET A 240 -13.70 18.46 -4.28
CA MET A 240 -14.60 19.60 -4.14
C MET A 240 -15.23 19.99 -5.47
N GLU A 241 -14.46 20.02 -6.54
CA GLU A 241 -14.94 20.30 -7.89
C GLU A 241 -15.96 19.24 -8.37
N ALA A 242 -15.65 17.96 -8.21
CA ALA A 242 -16.55 16.85 -8.55
C ALA A 242 -17.86 16.91 -7.73
N THR A 243 -17.75 17.18 -6.42
CA THR A 243 -18.93 17.34 -5.55
C THR A 243 -19.79 18.54 -5.95
N ALA A 244 -19.16 19.67 -6.27
CA ALA A 244 -19.87 20.86 -6.74
C ALA A 244 -20.61 20.61 -8.06
N ILE A 245 -20.00 19.88 -9.00
CA ILE A 245 -20.63 19.44 -10.25
C ILE A 245 -21.81 18.51 -9.97
N GLY A 246 -21.65 17.54 -9.04
CA GLY A 246 -22.70 16.61 -8.64
C GLY A 246 -23.92 17.32 -8.03
N ILE A 247 -23.69 18.34 -7.19
CA ILE A 247 -24.77 19.15 -6.62
C ILE A 247 -25.44 20.00 -7.71
N ALA A 248 -24.66 20.63 -8.58
CA ALA A 248 -25.19 21.48 -9.66
C ALA A 248 -25.99 20.68 -10.68
N SER A 249 -25.58 19.43 -10.99
CA SER A 249 -26.32 18.50 -11.87
C SER A 249 -27.49 17.80 -11.16
N LYS A 250 -27.75 18.10 -9.88
CA LYS A 250 -28.81 17.49 -9.04
C LYS A 250 -28.66 15.97 -8.88
N GLN A 251 -27.48 15.42 -9.08
CA GLN A 251 -27.18 14.00 -8.84
C GLN A 251 -26.94 13.70 -7.36
N VAL A 252 -26.44 14.69 -6.63
CA VAL A 252 -26.10 14.59 -5.21
C VAL A 252 -26.72 15.77 -4.48
N THR A 253 -27.39 15.53 -3.37
CA THR A 253 -27.91 16.60 -2.52
C THR A 253 -26.79 17.20 -1.66
N PRO A 254 -26.91 18.47 -1.22
CA PRO A 254 -25.92 19.07 -0.31
C PRO A 254 -25.72 18.28 1.00
N ASP A 255 -26.78 17.64 1.50
CA ASP A 255 -26.69 16.82 2.72
C ASP A 255 -25.93 15.50 2.48
N GLU A 256 -26.14 14.85 1.33
CA GLU A 256 -25.38 13.67 0.93
C GLU A 256 -23.89 14.01 0.70
N ALA A 257 -23.60 15.14 0.06
CA ALA A 257 -22.24 15.62 -0.13
C ALA A 257 -21.52 15.90 1.21
N ARG A 258 -22.26 16.37 2.21
CA ARG A 258 -21.75 16.55 3.58
C ARG A 258 -21.53 15.22 4.29
N ALA A 259 -22.48 14.27 4.13
CA ALA A 259 -22.36 12.94 4.69
C ALA A 259 -21.14 12.17 4.14
N MET A 260 -20.79 12.33 2.85
CA MET A 260 -19.57 11.77 2.25
C MET A 260 -18.27 12.27 2.92
N ARG A 261 -18.36 13.37 3.71
CA ARG A 261 -17.23 13.98 4.42
C ARG A 261 -17.35 13.90 5.94
N ASP A 262 -18.22 13.04 6.44
CA ASP A 262 -18.53 12.90 7.86
C ASP A 262 -18.99 14.23 8.52
N MET A 263 -19.60 15.13 7.75
CA MET A 263 -20.14 16.37 8.27
C MET A 263 -21.65 16.22 8.58
N PRO A 264 -22.15 16.84 9.64
CA PRO A 264 -23.58 16.80 9.97
C PRO A 264 -24.43 17.44 8.85
N PRO A 265 -25.68 17.03 8.69
CA PRO A 265 -26.59 17.60 7.69
C PRO A 265 -26.80 19.11 7.92
N LEU A 266 -27.22 19.82 6.87
CA LEU A 266 -27.49 21.25 6.93
C LEU A 266 -28.65 21.54 7.88
N THR A 267 -28.50 22.58 8.70
CA THR A 267 -29.59 23.11 9.51
C THR A 267 -30.65 23.80 8.64
N ALA A 268 -31.88 23.95 9.14
CA ALA A 268 -32.94 24.63 8.40
C ALA A 268 -32.56 26.06 7.99
N ALA A 269 -31.83 26.78 8.84
CA ALA A 269 -31.34 28.12 8.53
C ALA A 269 -30.32 28.11 7.38
N GLN A 270 -29.42 27.14 7.38
CA GLN A 270 -28.42 26.99 6.30
C GLN A 270 -29.09 26.60 4.95
N LYS A 271 -30.12 25.73 4.99
CA LYS A 271 -30.90 25.38 3.80
C LYS A 271 -31.58 26.58 3.20
N ALA A 272 -32.23 27.40 4.03
CA ALA A 272 -32.89 28.63 3.55
C ALA A 272 -31.89 29.60 2.91
N ILE A 273 -30.66 29.73 3.43
CA ILE A 273 -29.64 30.57 2.81
C ILE A 273 -29.21 30.02 1.45
N LEU A 274 -29.07 28.69 1.32
CA LEU A 274 -28.64 28.03 0.07
C LEU A 274 -29.71 28.09 -1.01
N GLU A 275 -30.98 28.11 -0.65
CA GLU A 275 -32.10 28.31 -1.60
C GLU A 275 -32.11 29.73 -2.19
N LEU A 276 -31.60 30.72 -1.45
CA LEU A 276 -31.49 32.11 -1.92
C LEU A 276 -30.27 32.35 -2.86
N VAL A 277 -29.32 31.43 -2.92
CA VAL A 277 -28.12 31.55 -3.75
C VAL A 277 -28.10 30.42 -4.79
N PRO A 278 -28.59 30.65 -6.01
CA PRO A 278 -28.55 29.64 -7.06
C PRO A 278 -27.09 29.36 -7.47
N LEU A 279 -26.65 28.10 -7.32
CA LEU A 279 -25.41 27.64 -7.86
C LEU A 279 -25.54 27.42 -9.36
N THR A 280 -24.87 28.23 -10.16
CA THR A 280 -24.79 28.05 -11.61
C THR A 280 -23.39 27.47 -11.96
N VAL A 281 -23.38 26.50 -12.87
CA VAL A 281 -22.13 25.95 -13.41
C VAL A 281 -21.79 26.69 -14.69
N SER A 282 -20.59 27.25 -14.78
CA SER A 282 -20.11 27.87 -16.03
C SER A 282 -19.94 26.81 -17.12
N PRO A 283 -19.96 27.18 -18.41
CA PRO A 283 -19.73 26.26 -19.53
C PRO A 283 -18.36 25.52 -19.44
N SER A 284 -17.44 26.03 -18.63
CA SER A 284 -16.14 25.40 -18.33
C SER A 284 -16.20 24.38 -17.16
N GLY A 285 -17.38 24.06 -16.64
CA GLY A 285 -17.56 23.12 -15.53
C GLY A 285 -17.19 23.68 -14.15
N ARG A 286 -16.86 24.97 -14.03
CA ARG A 286 -16.54 25.58 -12.74
C ARG A 286 -17.81 26.14 -12.09
N PRO A 287 -18.04 25.85 -10.79
CA PRO A 287 -19.13 26.48 -10.06
C PRO A 287 -18.84 27.99 -9.93
N THR A 288 -19.77 28.79 -10.37
CA THR A 288 -19.76 30.24 -10.17
C THR A 288 -20.90 30.62 -9.24
N VAL A 289 -20.56 31.34 -8.18
CA VAL A 289 -21.53 32.00 -7.32
C VAL A 289 -21.87 33.29 -7.99
N GLN A 290 -23.13 33.47 -8.48
CA GLN A 290 -23.58 34.80 -8.90
C GLN A 290 -23.63 35.69 -7.65
N PRO A 291 -22.97 36.86 -7.66
CA PRO A 291 -23.21 37.83 -6.59
C PRO A 291 -24.71 38.20 -6.62
N LEU A 292 -25.36 38.06 -5.46
CA LEU A 292 -26.71 38.59 -5.29
C LEU A 292 -26.70 40.02 -5.83
N GLY A 293 -27.38 40.21 -6.94
CA GLY A 293 -27.58 41.54 -7.48
C GLY A 293 -28.14 42.45 -6.39
N SER A 294 -27.79 43.73 -6.41
CA SER A 294 -28.03 44.79 -5.44
C SER A 294 -29.50 45.09 -5.10
N ALA A 295 -30.30 44.08 -4.86
CA ALA A 295 -31.73 44.18 -4.57
C ALA A 295 -32.17 43.38 -3.34
N LEU A 296 -31.39 43.45 -2.28
CA LEU A 296 -31.97 43.29 -0.93
C LEU A 296 -31.99 44.66 -0.28
N PRO A 297 -33.15 45.19 0.08
CA PRO A 297 -33.20 46.40 0.88
C PRO A 297 -32.57 46.11 2.24
N ILE A 298 -31.54 46.85 2.58
CA ILE A 298 -30.83 46.79 3.88
C ILE A 298 -31.73 47.38 5.00
N ALA A 299 -32.98 47.37 4.84
CA ALA A 299 -33.95 47.84 5.82
C ALA A 299 -34.64 46.62 6.44
N GLN A 300 -34.02 46.03 7.46
CA GLN A 300 -34.61 45.32 8.61
C GLN A 300 -33.64 44.33 9.26
N LEU A 301 -32.41 44.78 9.50
CA LEU A 301 -31.65 44.22 10.58
C LEU A 301 -31.78 45.21 11.75
N GLU A 302 -32.75 44.99 12.64
CA GLU A 302 -32.72 45.57 13.93
C GLU A 302 -31.37 45.23 14.63
N PRO A 303 -30.71 46.17 15.30
CA PRO A 303 -29.50 45.93 16.01
C PRO A 303 -29.80 45.00 17.20
N GLY A 304 -29.71 43.69 16.94
CA GLY A 304 -29.84 42.64 17.97
C GLY A 304 -28.71 42.76 18.97
N THR A 305 -29.12 42.98 20.16
CA THR A 305 -28.44 42.92 21.46
C THR A 305 -27.10 42.22 21.45
N GLN A 306 -26.05 42.96 21.73
CA GLN A 306 -24.70 42.36 22.01
C GLN A 306 -24.83 41.36 23.16
N PRO A 307 -24.26 40.16 23.05
CA PRO A 307 -24.17 39.28 24.22
C PRO A 307 -23.27 39.92 25.27
N ALA A 308 -23.78 39.99 26.51
CA ALA A 308 -23.10 40.54 27.68
C ALA A 308 -21.75 39.83 27.85
N VAL A 309 -20.68 40.64 27.89
CA VAL A 309 -19.33 40.21 28.28
C VAL A 309 -19.37 39.86 29.76
N VAL A 310 -19.24 38.58 30.08
CA VAL A 310 -19.05 38.11 31.49
C VAL A 310 -17.59 38.36 31.84
N PRO A 311 -17.29 39.17 32.87
CA PRO A 311 -15.91 39.37 33.33
C PRO A 311 -15.38 38.09 34.00
N PRO A 312 -14.06 37.79 33.91
CA PRO A 312 -13.47 36.64 34.55
C PRO A 312 -13.48 36.82 36.08
N THR A 313 -14.12 35.89 36.78
CA THR A 313 -14.06 35.77 38.26
C THR A 313 -12.65 35.41 38.69
N GLY A 314 -12.12 36.21 39.62
CA GLY A 314 -10.79 36.17 40.15
C GLY A 314 -10.43 34.85 40.82
N ALA A 315 -9.12 34.54 40.80
CA ALA A 315 -8.48 33.49 41.56
C ALA A 315 -8.42 33.88 43.06
N PRO A 316 -8.60 32.92 43.98
CA PRO A 316 -8.29 33.12 45.37
C PRO A 316 -6.79 33.00 45.65
N ALA A 317 -6.35 33.71 46.68
CA ALA A 317 -5.01 33.81 47.21
C ALA A 317 -4.41 32.48 47.72
#